data_bc8c083956a37bca85966d22c33bc49b
#
_entry.id   bc8c083956a37bca85966d22c33bc49b
#
_cell.length_a   1.000
_cell.length_b   1.000
_cell.length_c   1.000
_cell.angle_alpha   90.00
_cell.angle_beta   90.00
_cell.angle_gamma   90.00
#
_symmetry.space_group_name_H-M   'P 1'
#
loop_
_entity.id
_entity.type
_entity.pdbx_description
1 polymer ?
#
loop_
_entity_poly.entity_id
_entity_poly.type
_entity_poly.pdbx_seq_one_letter_code
_entity_poly.pdbx_strand_id
1 'polypeptide(L)'
;SLIVEGDCNDYVGKGLSGGKIIIKPSIKSKLISDQNTIIGNTVLYGATTGTLFASGQAGERFAVRNSGSLAVIEGCGAHGCEYMTGGTAIILGSVGDNFGAGMTGGMAFIYDEKNVFENFANPASIIWQPVETEYWKKFLKKNIEDFLVKTESKIAKKILNNYEIELRNFKQVCPIEMVDKLKNPINIKPQVKKAV
;
A
#
# COMPACT_ATOMS: atom_id res chain seq x y z
N SER A 1 -6.98 -0.61 20.03
CA SER A 1 -6.11 0.18 19.12
C SER A 1 -4.88 0.66 19.86
N LEU A 2 -3.73 0.60 19.21
CA LEU A 2 -2.46 1.20 19.66
C LEU A 2 -2.21 2.46 18.82
N ILE A 3 -2.00 3.59 19.48
CA ILE A 3 -1.67 4.87 18.79
C ILE A 3 -0.28 5.31 19.27
N VAL A 4 0.61 5.58 18.32
CA VAL A 4 1.97 6.07 18.57
C VAL A 4 2.13 7.43 17.89
N GLU A 5 2.47 8.42 18.67
CA GLU A 5 2.87 9.76 18.19
C GLU A 5 4.40 9.86 18.19
N GLY A 6 5.00 9.61 17.03
CA GLY A 6 6.44 9.50 16.80
C GLY A 6 6.76 8.46 15.75
N ASP A 7 8.00 8.06 15.71
CA ASP A 7 8.51 7.02 14.82
C ASP A 7 8.65 5.67 15.53
N CYS A 8 8.68 4.60 14.76
CA CYS A 8 8.91 3.23 15.23
C CYS A 8 10.02 2.58 14.41
N ASN A 9 10.68 1.59 14.99
CA ASN A 9 11.75 0.85 14.34
C ASN A 9 11.21 -0.32 13.49
N ASP A 10 12.03 -1.34 13.26
CA ASP A 10 11.71 -2.52 12.46
C ASP A 10 10.59 -3.38 13.04
N TYR A 11 9.99 -4.23 12.20
CA TYR A 11 9.00 -5.24 12.57
C TYR A 11 7.69 -4.73 13.19
N VAL A 12 7.30 -3.49 12.93
CA VAL A 12 5.98 -3.00 13.35
C VAL A 12 4.88 -3.91 12.82
N GLY A 13 3.99 -4.36 13.70
CA GLY A 13 2.88 -5.24 13.36
C GLY A 13 3.29 -6.66 12.93
N LYS A 14 4.50 -7.13 13.26
CA LYS A 14 4.89 -8.53 13.03
C LYS A 14 3.89 -9.47 13.68
N GLY A 15 3.33 -10.40 12.89
CA GLY A 15 2.33 -11.34 13.35
C GLY A 15 1.01 -10.70 13.81
N LEU A 16 0.69 -9.48 13.38
CA LEU A 16 -0.56 -8.82 13.72
C LEU A 16 -1.75 -9.73 13.38
N SER A 17 -2.56 -10.04 14.37
CA SER A 17 -3.70 -10.96 14.27
C SER A 17 -5.04 -10.29 14.62
N GLY A 18 -5.11 -8.97 14.57
CA GLY A 18 -6.31 -8.19 14.83
C GLY A 18 -6.00 -6.81 15.40
N GLY A 19 -7.04 -6.03 15.59
CA GLY A 19 -6.91 -4.68 16.12
C GLY A 19 -6.37 -3.65 15.11
N LYS A 20 -5.95 -2.50 15.63
CA LYS A 20 -5.47 -1.39 14.81
C LYS A 20 -4.22 -0.76 15.42
N ILE A 21 -3.20 -0.56 14.60
CA ILE A 21 -2.00 0.20 14.92
C ILE A 21 -2.03 1.49 14.10
N ILE A 22 -1.86 2.63 14.77
CA ILE A 22 -1.82 3.96 14.14
C ILE A 22 -0.53 4.63 14.55
N ILE A 23 0.29 5.03 13.58
CA ILE A 23 1.55 5.73 13.79
C ILE A 23 1.50 7.03 13.01
N LYS A 24 1.76 8.14 13.69
CA LYS A 24 1.76 9.47 13.09
C LYS A 24 2.83 10.34 13.72
N PRO A 25 3.39 11.30 12.97
CA PRO A 25 4.32 12.25 13.54
C PRO A 25 3.70 12.99 14.74
N SER A 26 4.51 13.31 15.74
CA SER A 26 4.07 14.19 16.83
C SER A 26 3.63 15.54 16.23
N ILE A 27 2.60 16.14 16.81
CA ILE A 27 2.09 17.46 16.40
C ILE A 27 3.17 18.56 16.47
N LYS A 28 4.20 18.36 17.29
CA LYS A 28 5.36 19.24 17.38
C LYS A 28 6.44 18.97 16.34
N SER A 29 6.33 17.88 15.60
CA SER A 29 7.31 17.50 14.57
C SER A 29 7.21 18.44 13.36
N LYS A 30 8.38 18.83 12.85
CA LYS A 30 8.49 19.56 11.58
C LYS A 30 8.63 18.61 10.36
N LEU A 31 8.55 17.30 10.58
CA LEU A 31 8.69 16.30 9.52
C LEU A 31 7.55 16.44 8.52
N ILE A 32 7.91 16.36 7.25
CA ILE A 32 6.96 16.21 6.15
C ILE A 32 6.75 14.71 5.98
N SER A 33 5.58 14.20 6.40
CA SER A 33 5.35 12.77 6.58
C SER A 33 5.60 11.93 5.31
N ASP A 34 5.10 12.38 4.16
CA ASP A 34 5.25 11.70 2.87
C ASP A 34 6.69 11.71 2.32
N GLN A 35 7.61 12.45 2.94
CA GLN A 35 9.03 12.52 2.56
C GLN A 35 9.97 11.88 3.58
N ASN A 36 9.45 11.37 4.69
CA ASN A 36 10.26 10.82 5.77
C ASN A 36 9.79 9.43 6.20
N THR A 37 10.75 8.57 6.52
CA THR A 37 10.50 7.26 7.08
C THR A 37 10.04 7.40 8.52
N ILE A 38 8.88 6.80 8.86
CA ILE A 38 8.30 6.81 10.21
C ILE A 38 8.26 5.41 10.84
N ILE A 39 8.33 4.37 10.03
CA ILE A 39 8.43 2.98 10.48
C ILE A 39 9.58 2.29 9.73
N GLY A 40 10.29 1.39 10.42
CA GLY A 40 11.46 0.72 9.87
C GLY A 40 11.14 -0.36 8.84
N ASN A 41 11.99 -1.39 8.81
CA ASN A 41 11.94 -2.48 7.84
C ASN A 41 11.00 -3.62 8.27
N THR A 42 10.61 -4.47 7.32
CA THR A 42 9.93 -5.75 7.56
C THR A 42 8.61 -5.59 8.33
N VAL A 43 7.91 -4.52 8.06
CA VAL A 43 6.62 -4.18 8.67
C VAL A 43 5.54 -5.18 8.24
N LEU A 44 4.65 -5.58 9.15
CA LEU A 44 3.56 -6.56 8.95
C LEU A 44 4.03 -7.97 8.54
N TYR A 45 5.27 -8.34 8.85
CA TYR A 45 5.76 -9.69 8.56
C TYR A 45 4.84 -10.75 9.15
N GLY A 46 4.25 -11.58 8.29
CA GLY A 46 3.36 -12.67 8.70
C GLY A 46 2.06 -12.21 9.38
N ALA A 47 1.64 -10.97 9.19
CA ALA A 47 0.37 -10.47 9.72
C ALA A 47 -0.82 -11.17 9.06
N THR A 48 -1.81 -11.60 9.84
CA THR A 48 -2.94 -12.41 9.38
C THR A 48 -4.25 -11.64 9.31
N THR A 49 -4.40 -10.57 10.09
CA THR A 49 -5.56 -9.67 10.08
C THR A 49 -5.22 -8.38 10.83
N GLY A 50 -6.16 -7.44 10.91
CA GLY A 50 -5.94 -6.15 11.55
C GLY A 50 -5.62 -5.03 10.57
N THR A 51 -5.32 -3.85 11.11
CA THR A 51 -5.08 -2.64 10.32
C THR A 51 -3.85 -1.91 10.81
N LEU A 52 -2.99 -1.49 9.89
CA LEU A 52 -1.88 -0.57 10.16
C LEU A 52 -2.07 0.72 9.36
N PHE A 53 -2.08 1.85 10.05
CA PHE A 53 -2.02 3.18 9.46
C PHE A 53 -0.74 3.88 9.92
N ALA A 54 0.11 4.28 8.97
CA ALA A 54 1.33 5.03 9.29
C ALA A 54 1.45 6.25 8.37
N SER A 55 1.33 7.44 8.96
CA SER A 55 1.53 8.70 8.25
C SER A 55 3.02 9.00 8.14
N GLY A 56 3.61 8.48 7.10
CA GLY A 56 5.01 8.49 6.73
C GLY A 56 5.38 7.26 5.90
N GLN A 57 6.64 7.19 5.52
CA GLN A 57 7.15 6.08 4.72
C GLN A 57 7.55 4.90 5.63
N ALA A 58 7.50 3.69 5.09
CA ALA A 58 8.12 2.50 5.64
C ALA A 58 9.50 2.26 5.02
N GLY A 59 10.36 1.54 5.73
CA GLY A 59 11.61 1.04 5.19
C GLY A 59 11.41 -0.07 4.16
N GLU A 60 12.41 -0.92 3.98
CA GLU A 60 12.38 -2.05 3.05
C GLU A 60 11.45 -3.17 3.55
N ARG A 61 10.97 -4.00 2.62
CA ARG A 61 10.16 -5.20 2.91
C ARG A 61 8.86 -4.89 3.63
N PHE A 62 8.25 -3.75 3.34
CA PHE A 62 6.91 -3.43 3.82
C PHE A 62 5.89 -4.49 3.35
N ALA A 63 5.04 -4.97 4.25
CA ALA A 63 4.02 -5.99 4.01
C ALA A 63 4.57 -7.34 3.49
N VAL A 64 5.87 -7.63 3.71
CA VAL A 64 6.46 -8.93 3.39
C VAL A 64 5.70 -10.05 4.13
N ARG A 65 5.25 -11.06 3.37
CA ARG A 65 4.44 -12.18 3.89
C ARG A 65 3.19 -11.76 4.66
N ASN A 66 2.65 -10.57 4.40
CA ASN A 66 1.31 -10.22 4.88
C ASN A 66 0.29 -11.17 4.27
N SER A 67 -0.58 -11.76 5.08
CA SER A 67 -1.58 -12.74 4.63
C SER A 67 -3.03 -12.31 4.84
N GLY A 68 -3.29 -11.12 5.45
CA GLY A 68 -4.66 -10.69 5.67
C GLY A 68 -4.86 -9.29 6.26
N SER A 69 -3.78 -8.60 6.66
CA SER A 69 -3.89 -7.24 7.21
C SER A 69 -4.13 -6.19 6.13
N LEU A 70 -4.87 -5.14 6.51
CA LEU A 70 -4.96 -3.90 5.76
C LEU A 70 -3.88 -2.92 6.22
N ALA A 71 -3.18 -2.29 5.30
CA ALA A 71 -2.25 -1.22 5.63
C ALA A 71 -2.40 -0.01 4.71
N VAL A 72 -2.24 1.20 5.27
CA VAL A 72 -2.10 2.45 4.52
C VAL A 72 -0.87 3.20 5.02
N ILE A 73 0.04 3.52 4.09
CA ILE A 73 1.29 4.26 4.33
C ILE A 73 1.55 5.29 3.24
N GLU A 74 2.55 6.13 3.41
CA GLU A 74 2.85 7.24 2.48
C GLU A 74 4.05 6.97 1.55
N GLY A 75 4.63 5.77 1.61
CA GLY A 75 5.73 5.31 0.74
C GLY A 75 6.45 4.11 1.36
N CYS A 76 7.27 3.39 0.58
CA CYS A 76 8.13 2.34 1.13
C CYS A 76 9.41 2.14 0.33
N GLY A 77 10.40 1.51 0.96
CA GLY A 77 11.64 1.08 0.34
C GLY A 77 11.47 -0.13 -0.60
N ALA A 78 12.59 -0.75 -0.94
CA ALA A 78 12.65 -1.92 -1.81
C ALA A 78 11.89 -3.14 -1.24
N HIS A 79 11.52 -4.07 -2.11
CA HIS A 79 10.87 -5.34 -1.76
C HIS A 79 9.50 -5.20 -1.07
N GLY A 80 8.78 -4.11 -1.31
CA GLY A 80 7.41 -3.94 -0.81
C GLY A 80 6.50 -5.07 -1.30
N CYS A 81 5.63 -5.60 -0.43
CA CYS A 81 4.71 -6.72 -0.70
C CYS A 81 5.39 -8.02 -1.16
N GLU A 82 6.69 -8.20 -0.91
CA GLU A 82 7.43 -9.43 -1.25
C GLU A 82 6.80 -10.63 -0.53
N TYR A 83 6.48 -11.70 -1.30
CA TYR A 83 5.81 -12.90 -0.80
C TYR A 83 4.50 -12.65 -0.05
N MET A 84 3.81 -11.55 -0.31
CA MET A 84 2.48 -11.28 0.24
C MET A 84 1.49 -12.32 -0.29
N THR A 85 0.68 -12.89 0.61
CA THR A 85 -0.28 -13.97 0.29
C THR A 85 -1.74 -13.56 0.50
N GLY A 86 -2.00 -12.38 1.05
CA GLY A 86 -3.36 -11.88 1.31
C GLY A 86 -3.34 -10.47 1.92
N GLY A 87 -4.52 -9.94 2.19
CA GLY A 87 -4.67 -8.59 2.73
C GLY A 87 -4.60 -7.49 1.68
N THR A 88 -4.42 -6.26 2.13
CA THR A 88 -4.38 -5.08 1.24
C THR A 88 -3.32 -4.09 1.68
N ALA A 89 -2.49 -3.65 0.75
CA ALA A 89 -1.51 -2.59 0.95
C ALA A 89 -1.89 -1.35 0.11
N ILE A 90 -2.07 -0.19 0.75
CA ILE A 90 -2.31 1.10 0.09
C ILE A 90 -1.12 2.00 0.37
N ILE A 91 -0.42 2.42 -0.68
CA ILE A 91 0.80 3.21 -0.59
C ILE A 91 0.56 4.52 -1.33
N LEU A 92 0.53 5.62 -0.59
CA LEU A 92 0.18 6.95 -1.10
C LEU A 92 1.39 7.72 -1.66
N GLY A 93 2.43 7.00 -2.07
CA GLY A 93 3.67 7.59 -2.58
C GLY A 93 4.59 6.57 -3.24
N SER A 94 5.88 6.88 -3.26
CA SER A 94 6.88 6.06 -3.94
C SER A 94 7.07 4.68 -3.32
N VAL A 95 7.49 3.74 -4.16
CA VAL A 95 7.96 2.42 -3.77
C VAL A 95 9.39 2.21 -4.27
N GLY A 96 10.14 1.31 -3.63
CA GLY A 96 11.46 0.91 -4.09
C GLY A 96 11.44 -0.30 -5.03
N ASP A 97 12.63 -0.76 -5.39
CA ASP A 97 12.86 -1.85 -6.35
C ASP A 97 12.20 -3.17 -5.94
N ASN A 98 11.93 -4.00 -6.96
CA ASN A 98 11.45 -5.37 -6.83
C ASN A 98 10.11 -5.49 -6.08
N PHE A 99 9.24 -4.51 -6.25
CA PHE A 99 7.91 -4.52 -5.62
C PHE A 99 7.07 -5.71 -6.09
N GLY A 100 6.43 -6.39 -5.14
CA GLY A 100 5.54 -7.53 -5.39
C GLY A 100 6.24 -8.82 -5.80
N ALA A 101 7.56 -8.94 -5.63
CA ALA A 101 8.29 -10.17 -5.93
C ALA A 101 7.71 -11.37 -5.17
N GLY A 102 7.37 -12.44 -5.88
CA GLY A 102 6.78 -13.65 -5.28
C GLY A 102 5.41 -13.45 -4.63
N MET A 103 4.74 -12.34 -4.89
CA MET A 103 3.38 -12.08 -4.39
C MET A 103 2.41 -13.08 -5.02
N THR A 104 1.64 -13.79 -4.19
CA THR A 104 0.70 -14.84 -4.62
C THR A 104 -0.75 -14.57 -4.18
N GLY A 105 -0.99 -13.55 -3.38
CA GLY A 105 -2.33 -13.17 -2.92
C GLY A 105 -2.41 -11.74 -2.43
N GLY A 106 -3.62 -11.28 -2.17
CA GLY A 106 -3.90 -9.91 -1.75
C GLY A 106 -3.97 -8.91 -2.90
N MET A 107 -4.03 -7.63 -2.54
CA MET A 107 -4.15 -6.51 -3.47
C MET A 107 -3.28 -5.35 -2.98
N ALA A 108 -2.61 -4.63 -3.89
CA ALA A 108 -1.97 -3.39 -3.55
C ALA A 108 -2.48 -2.23 -4.42
N PHE A 109 -2.46 -1.02 -3.85
CA PHE A 109 -2.79 0.22 -4.55
C PHE A 109 -1.65 1.21 -4.35
N ILE A 110 -1.06 1.68 -5.45
CA ILE A 110 0.09 2.57 -5.43
C ILE A 110 -0.30 3.91 -6.04
N TYR A 111 -0.15 4.99 -5.30
CA TYR A 111 -0.30 6.33 -5.84
C TYR A 111 0.98 6.73 -6.58
N ASP A 112 0.91 6.70 -7.91
CA ASP A 112 2.03 6.88 -8.84
C ASP A 112 1.82 8.14 -9.70
N GLU A 113 1.90 9.31 -9.07
CA GLU A 113 1.71 10.61 -9.73
C GLU A 113 2.70 10.83 -10.89
N LYS A 114 3.90 10.25 -10.78
CA LYS A 114 4.97 10.38 -11.79
C LYS A 114 4.90 9.34 -12.90
N ASN A 115 3.99 8.36 -12.77
CA ASN A 115 3.86 7.23 -13.68
C ASN A 115 5.18 6.45 -13.92
N VAL A 116 5.86 6.11 -12.83
CA VAL A 116 7.17 5.42 -12.82
C VAL A 116 7.12 4.05 -12.16
N PHE A 117 5.97 3.63 -11.63
CA PHE A 117 5.82 2.36 -10.88
C PHE A 117 6.32 1.14 -11.64
N GLU A 118 6.16 1.10 -12.97
CA GLU A 118 6.61 -0.03 -13.80
C GLU A 118 8.12 -0.31 -13.69
N ASN A 119 8.93 0.71 -13.36
CA ASN A 119 10.38 0.56 -13.21
C ASN A 119 10.76 -0.19 -11.92
N PHE A 120 9.85 -0.25 -10.96
CA PHE A 120 10.06 -0.84 -9.62
C PHE A 120 9.32 -2.15 -9.43
N ALA A 121 8.28 -2.42 -10.24
CA ALA A 121 7.45 -3.60 -10.14
C ALA A 121 8.18 -4.87 -10.61
N ASN A 122 7.90 -6.01 -9.96
CA ASN A 122 8.37 -7.32 -10.43
C ASN A 122 7.35 -7.95 -11.39
N PRO A 123 7.55 -7.87 -12.72
CA PRO A 123 6.55 -8.32 -13.70
C PRO A 123 6.40 -9.84 -13.78
N ALA A 124 7.28 -10.61 -13.14
CA ALA A 124 7.16 -12.08 -13.10
C ALA A 124 6.05 -12.55 -12.16
N SER A 125 5.67 -11.73 -11.17
CA SER A 125 4.71 -12.14 -10.13
C SER A 125 3.41 -11.34 -10.16
N ILE A 126 3.43 -10.11 -10.63
CA ILE A 126 2.30 -9.18 -10.54
C ILE A 126 1.94 -8.53 -11.88
N ILE A 127 0.68 -8.16 -11.99
CA ILE A 127 0.18 -7.23 -13.01
C ILE A 127 -0.28 -5.94 -12.30
N TRP A 128 -0.36 -4.85 -13.04
CA TRP A 128 -0.89 -3.58 -12.55
C TRP A 128 -1.70 -2.87 -13.63
N GLN A 129 -2.70 -2.13 -13.19
CA GLN A 129 -3.63 -1.41 -14.06
C GLN A 129 -4.25 -0.21 -13.32
N PRO A 130 -4.95 0.69 -14.00
CA PRO A 130 -5.79 1.68 -13.35
C PRO A 130 -6.88 1.03 -12.48
N VAL A 131 -7.37 1.75 -11.46
CA VAL A 131 -8.51 1.32 -10.64
C VAL A 131 -9.80 1.62 -11.42
N GLU A 132 -10.40 0.61 -12.05
CA GLU A 132 -11.53 0.85 -12.97
C GLU A 132 -12.89 0.48 -12.39
N THR A 133 -12.99 -0.58 -11.56
CA THR A 133 -14.30 -1.05 -11.09
C THR A 133 -14.80 -0.24 -9.91
N GLU A 134 -16.12 0.00 -9.85
CA GLU A 134 -16.74 0.80 -8.79
C GLU A 134 -16.51 0.23 -7.39
N TYR A 135 -16.45 -1.09 -7.26
CA TYR A 135 -16.12 -1.73 -5.99
C TYR A 135 -14.75 -1.27 -5.47
N TRP A 136 -13.71 -1.37 -6.31
CA TRP A 136 -12.35 -1.04 -5.90
C TRP A 136 -12.11 0.46 -5.73
N LYS A 137 -12.79 1.30 -6.52
CA LYS A 137 -12.79 2.76 -6.32
C LYS A 137 -13.33 3.14 -4.95
N LYS A 138 -14.50 2.61 -4.58
CA LYS A 138 -15.14 2.86 -3.28
C LYS A 138 -14.32 2.29 -2.12
N PHE A 139 -13.78 1.08 -2.29
CA PHE A 139 -12.90 0.45 -1.31
C PHE A 139 -11.67 1.31 -1.03
N LEU A 140 -10.98 1.75 -2.08
CA LEU A 140 -9.79 2.58 -1.97
C LEU A 140 -10.11 3.91 -1.27
N LYS A 141 -11.15 4.61 -1.75
CA LYS A 141 -11.59 5.89 -1.18
C LYS A 141 -11.86 5.78 0.31
N LYS A 142 -12.67 4.81 0.72
CA LYS A 142 -13.03 4.58 2.13
C LYS A 142 -11.80 4.39 3.00
N ASN A 143 -10.84 3.60 2.56
CA ASN A 143 -9.63 3.33 3.36
C ASN A 143 -8.71 4.56 3.45
N ILE A 144 -8.64 5.39 2.41
CA ILE A 144 -7.92 6.67 2.46
C ILE A 144 -8.64 7.67 3.38
N GLU A 145 -9.98 7.70 3.37
CA GLU A 145 -10.78 8.52 4.30
C GLU A 145 -10.54 8.11 5.76
N ASP A 146 -10.61 6.80 6.05
CA ASP A 146 -10.34 6.26 7.39
C ASP A 146 -8.90 6.58 7.84
N PHE A 147 -7.93 6.49 6.94
CA PHE A 147 -6.55 6.85 7.18
C PHE A 147 -6.40 8.33 7.51
N LEU A 148 -7.01 9.22 6.72
CA LEU A 148 -6.98 10.66 6.94
C LEU A 148 -7.54 11.03 8.30
N VAL A 149 -8.70 10.48 8.66
CA VAL A 149 -9.35 10.75 9.97
C VAL A 149 -8.47 10.36 11.14
N LYS A 150 -7.66 9.30 11.02
CA LYS A 150 -6.82 8.78 12.11
C LYS A 150 -5.44 9.41 12.19
N THR A 151 -4.90 9.88 11.07
CA THR A 151 -3.50 10.32 10.97
C THR A 151 -3.34 11.79 10.62
N GLU A 152 -4.38 12.44 10.12
CA GLU A 152 -4.34 13.82 9.61
C GLU A 152 -3.35 14.00 8.43
N SER A 153 -3.11 12.92 7.67
CA SER A 153 -2.19 12.85 6.54
C SER A 153 -2.45 13.93 5.50
N LYS A 154 -1.44 14.72 5.18
CA LYS A 154 -1.53 15.79 4.17
C LYS A 154 -1.69 15.24 2.77
N ILE A 155 -0.99 14.15 2.42
CA ILE A 155 -1.11 13.51 1.11
C ILE A 155 -2.50 12.87 0.93
N ALA A 156 -3.03 12.19 1.95
CA ALA A 156 -4.39 11.66 1.91
C ALA A 156 -5.43 12.77 1.70
N LYS A 157 -5.27 13.91 2.37
CA LYS A 157 -6.13 15.09 2.18
C LYS A 157 -6.03 15.63 0.76
N LYS A 158 -4.80 15.76 0.20
CA LYS A 158 -4.58 16.18 -1.20
C LYS A 158 -5.36 15.29 -2.15
N ILE A 159 -5.20 13.97 -2.03
CA ILE A 159 -5.85 12.96 -2.88
C ILE A 159 -7.37 13.05 -2.76
N LEU A 160 -7.91 13.12 -1.56
CA LEU A 160 -9.36 13.12 -1.34
C LEU A 160 -10.06 14.41 -1.80
N ASN A 161 -9.37 15.56 -1.75
CA ASN A 161 -9.92 16.83 -2.23
C ASN A 161 -10.28 16.82 -3.73
N ASN A 162 -9.58 16.00 -4.53
CA ASN A 162 -9.80 15.85 -5.96
C ASN A 162 -9.82 14.37 -6.38
N TYR A 163 -10.49 13.52 -5.60
CA TYR A 163 -10.39 12.06 -5.69
C TYR A 163 -10.59 11.52 -7.12
N GLU A 164 -11.58 11.99 -7.85
CA GLU A 164 -11.88 11.52 -9.22
C GLU A 164 -10.74 11.81 -10.21
N ILE A 165 -9.99 12.88 -9.98
CA ILE A 165 -8.81 13.24 -10.78
C ILE A 165 -7.62 12.41 -10.33
N GLU A 166 -7.37 12.34 -9.03
CA GLU A 166 -6.23 11.66 -8.43
C GLU A 166 -6.31 10.13 -8.57
N LEU A 167 -7.52 9.59 -8.69
CA LEU A 167 -7.73 8.17 -8.93
C LEU A 167 -7.01 7.64 -10.18
N ARG A 168 -6.80 8.49 -11.18
CA ARG A 168 -6.08 8.14 -12.42
C ARG A 168 -4.60 7.83 -12.17
N ASN A 169 -4.04 8.36 -11.08
CA ASN A 169 -2.66 8.15 -10.68
C ASN A 169 -2.48 6.84 -9.88
N PHE A 170 -3.57 6.16 -9.50
CA PHE A 170 -3.46 4.90 -8.80
C PHE A 170 -3.23 3.73 -9.74
N LYS A 171 -2.27 2.88 -9.36
CA LYS A 171 -2.07 1.54 -9.93
C LYS A 171 -2.67 0.51 -8.98
N GLN A 172 -3.61 -0.27 -9.48
CA GLN A 172 -4.12 -1.46 -8.79
C GLN A 172 -3.24 -2.64 -9.15
N VAL A 173 -2.58 -3.21 -8.16
CA VAL A 173 -1.61 -4.29 -8.31
C VAL A 173 -2.21 -5.60 -7.83
N CYS A 174 -2.17 -6.61 -8.69
CA CYS A 174 -2.72 -7.93 -8.41
C CYS A 174 -1.71 -9.03 -8.76
N PRO A 175 -1.56 -10.08 -7.93
CA PRO A 175 -0.79 -11.26 -8.32
C PRO A 175 -1.39 -11.92 -9.56
N ILE A 176 -0.54 -12.35 -10.50
CA ILE A 176 -0.96 -13.01 -11.74
C ILE A 176 -1.86 -14.21 -11.44
N GLU A 177 -1.50 -15.00 -10.43
CA GLU A 177 -2.22 -16.23 -10.05
C GLU A 177 -3.62 -15.98 -9.46
N MET A 178 -3.92 -14.75 -9.02
CA MET A 178 -5.18 -14.40 -8.36
C MET A 178 -6.21 -13.79 -9.28
N VAL A 179 -5.82 -13.36 -10.46
CA VAL A 179 -6.67 -12.60 -11.38
C VAL A 179 -8.04 -13.24 -11.60
N ASP A 180 -8.07 -14.53 -11.93
CA ASP A 180 -9.31 -15.28 -12.20
C ASP A 180 -10.01 -15.79 -10.92
N LYS A 181 -9.42 -15.57 -9.75
CA LYS A 181 -9.92 -16.07 -8.45
C LYS A 181 -10.48 -14.96 -7.55
N LEU A 182 -10.43 -13.71 -8.01
CA LEU A 182 -10.88 -12.57 -7.22
C LEU A 182 -12.39 -12.61 -7.00
N LYS A 183 -12.83 -12.51 -5.74
CA LYS A 183 -14.25 -12.36 -5.39
C LYS A 183 -14.87 -11.11 -6.02
N ASN A 184 -14.10 -10.04 -6.10
CA ASN A 184 -14.45 -8.81 -6.79
C ASN A 184 -13.48 -8.65 -7.97
N PRO A 185 -13.90 -8.99 -9.19
CA PRO A 185 -13.04 -8.96 -10.36
C PRO A 185 -12.44 -7.59 -10.65
N ILE A 186 -11.31 -7.60 -11.31
CA ILE A 186 -10.69 -6.42 -11.93
C ILE A 186 -10.88 -6.50 -13.44
N ASN A 187 -10.97 -5.34 -14.11
CA ASN A 187 -11.04 -5.31 -15.57
C ASN A 187 -9.63 -5.42 -16.15
N ILE A 188 -9.26 -6.60 -16.63
CA ILE A 188 -7.97 -6.79 -17.28
C ILE A 188 -8.08 -6.31 -18.71
N LYS A 189 -7.34 -5.25 -19.03
CA LYS A 189 -7.00 -4.97 -20.43
C LYS A 189 -5.82 -5.86 -20.82
N PRO A 190 -5.87 -6.58 -21.95
CA PRO A 190 -4.73 -7.35 -22.40
C PRO A 190 -3.50 -6.43 -22.43
N GLN A 191 -2.53 -6.69 -21.57
CA GLN A 191 -1.25 -6.02 -21.71
C GLN A 191 -0.67 -6.49 -23.04
N VAL A 192 -0.48 -5.57 -23.96
CA VAL A 192 0.28 -5.82 -25.18
C VAL A 192 1.68 -6.19 -24.71
N LYS A 193 2.01 -7.49 -24.74
CA LYS A 193 3.38 -7.95 -24.49
C LYS A 193 4.25 -7.22 -25.49
N LYS A 194 5.03 -6.23 -25.03
CA LYS A 194 6.15 -5.75 -25.84
C LYS A 194 7.06 -6.97 -26.03
N ALA A 195 7.08 -7.49 -27.24
CA ALA A 195 8.03 -8.53 -27.62
C ALA A 195 9.44 -7.99 -27.36
N VAL A 196 10.22 -8.74 -26.60
CA VAL A 196 11.65 -8.55 -26.41
C VAL A 196 12.36 -8.93 -27.70
#